data_0be6b8b68b5a357183db5cb314f70e64
#
_entry.id   0be6b8b68b5a357183db5cb314f70e64
#
_cell.length_a   1.000
_cell.length_b   1.000
_cell.length_c   1.000
_cell.angle_alpha   90.00
_cell.angle_beta   90.00
_cell.angle_gamma   90.00
#
_symmetry.space_group_name_H-M   'P 1'
#
loop_
_entity.id
_entity.type
_entity.pdbx_description
1 polymer ?
#
loop_
_entity_poly.entity_id
_entity_poly.type
_entity_poly.pdbx_seq_one_letter_code
_entity_poly.pdbx_strand_id
1 'polypeptide(L)'
;MTYDKTTSMRQLFIKGIRLNRNLVEDFDEYPFNIPIIKNLKEIRFEKPVTFIMGENGSGKSTIIEAIAISLGLSADGGTRNMVYETFNSTSTLDRYLTIIKSGLHPQWKYFLRAETFYTMAKAFSEYDDNNPSIFNQSHGEAFNEIFSRFSPNGLYLMDEPESALSPKSQMQLLSKIHSLAKNSQFIIVTHSPLLLSYIDGQILDADNNLKPIAYKDTENYSIYRRFLECPEKMQKYLFND
;
A
#
# COMPACT_ATOMS: atom_id res chain seq x y z
N MET A 1 -23.61 -23.99 -7.69
CA MET A 1 -23.36 -22.77 -8.44
C MET A 1 -21.99 -22.86 -9.06
N THR A 2 -21.95 -23.11 -10.34
CA THR A 2 -20.73 -23.26 -11.15
C THR A 2 -20.13 -21.89 -11.38
N TYR A 3 -18.96 -21.63 -10.80
CA TYR A 3 -18.16 -20.43 -11.11
C TYR A 3 -17.68 -20.53 -12.55
N ASP A 4 -18.16 -19.60 -13.36
CA ASP A 4 -17.75 -19.43 -14.74
C ASP A 4 -16.26 -19.03 -14.79
N LYS A 5 -15.42 -19.94 -15.34
CA LYS A 5 -13.97 -19.74 -15.51
C LYS A 5 -13.66 -18.95 -16.78
N THR A 6 -14.37 -17.91 -17.06
CA THR A 6 -13.88 -16.89 -18.00
C THR A 6 -12.89 -15.99 -17.26
N THR A 7 -11.62 -16.36 -17.32
CA THR A 7 -10.50 -15.54 -16.89
C THR A 7 -10.44 -14.31 -17.80
N SER A 8 -11.27 -13.32 -17.52
CA SER A 8 -11.07 -11.96 -18.02
C SER A 8 -9.65 -11.59 -17.59
N MET A 9 -8.74 -11.33 -18.53
CA MET A 9 -7.39 -10.83 -18.24
C MET A 9 -7.56 -9.58 -17.38
N ARG A 10 -7.35 -9.72 -16.05
CA ARG A 10 -7.43 -8.62 -15.11
C ARG A 10 -6.38 -7.60 -15.53
N GLN A 11 -6.83 -6.38 -15.79
CA GLN A 11 -5.98 -5.34 -16.35
C GLN A 11 -5.02 -4.83 -15.28
N LEU A 12 -3.71 -5.13 -15.45
CA LEU A 12 -2.65 -4.52 -14.64
C LEU A 12 -2.07 -3.34 -15.43
N PHE A 13 -1.89 -2.19 -14.80
CA PHE A 13 -1.18 -1.05 -15.40
C PHE A 13 0.33 -1.22 -15.27
N ILE A 14 0.77 -1.72 -14.13
CA ILE A 14 2.16 -2.12 -13.90
C ILE A 14 2.21 -3.60 -13.54
N LYS A 15 3.12 -4.32 -14.19
CA LYS A 15 3.33 -5.76 -14.00
C LYS A 15 4.38 -6.05 -12.95
N GLY A 16 5.16 -5.04 -12.58
CA GLY A 16 6.20 -5.20 -11.58
C GLY A 16 7.18 -4.05 -11.57
N ILE A 17 8.21 -4.21 -10.75
CA ILE A 17 9.36 -3.33 -10.67
C ILE A 17 10.66 -4.15 -10.71
N ARG A 18 11.73 -3.55 -11.21
CA ARG A 18 13.06 -4.16 -11.24
C ARG A 18 14.09 -3.16 -10.74
N LEU A 19 14.98 -3.61 -9.85
CA LEU A 19 16.13 -2.83 -9.42
C LEU A 19 17.25 -2.94 -10.47
N ASN A 20 17.73 -1.81 -10.97
CA ASN A 20 18.88 -1.73 -11.89
C ASN A 20 20.18 -1.82 -11.08
N ARG A 21 20.51 -3.02 -10.63
CA ARG A 21 21.62 -3.29 -9.72
C ARG A 21 22.98 -2.79 -10.23
N ASN A 22 23.15 -2.74 -11.56
CA ASN A 22 24.40 -2.26 -12.17
C ASN A 22 24.61 -0.76 -12.02
N LEU A 23 23.59 -0.02 -11.63
CA LEU A 23 23.67 1.44 -11.36
C LEU A 23 23.99 1.73 -9.89
N VAL A 24 23.85 0.74 -9.00
CA VAL A 24 24.12 0.89 -7.57
C VAL A 24 25.61 0.78 -7.32
N GLU A 25 26.19 1.87 -6.86
CA GLU A 25 27.64 1.96 -6.58
C GLU A 25 28.01 1.23 -5.28
N ASP A 26 27.21 1.40 -4.23
CA ASP A 26 27.44 0.79 -2.93
C ASP A 26 26.11 0.23 -2.34
N PHE A 27 26.12 -1.06 -2.01
CA PHE A 27 25.00 -1.75 -1.35
C PHE A 27 25.04 -1.65 0.18
N ASP A 28 26.02 -1.00 0.76
CA ASP A 28 26.11 -0.76 2.20
C ASP A 28 25.61 0.66 2.58
N GLU A 29 25.33 1.51 1.59
CA GLU A 29 24.68 2.80 1.78
C GLU A 29 23.17 2.75 1.72
N TYR A 30 22.51 3.67 2.45
CA TYR A 30 21.04 3.83 2.41
C TYR A 30 20.60 4.38 1.04
N PRO A 31 19.52 3.83 0.43
CA PRO A 31 18.61 2.80 0.96
C PRO A 31 19.01 1.36 0.60
N PHE A 32 20.14 1.13 -0.07
CA PHE A 32 20.53 -0.18 -0.61
C PHE A 32 21.01 -1.17 0.46
N ASN A 33 21.36 -0.68 1.65
CA ASN A 33 21.71 -1.51 2.82
C ASN A 33 20.48 -2.15 3.50
N ILE A 34 19.27 -1.71 3.19
CA ILE A 34 18.04 -2.33 3.70
C ILE A 34 17.91 -3.73 3.09
N PRO A 35 17.75 -4.81 3.90
CA PRO A 35 17.83 -6.19 3.41
C PRO A 35 16.91 -6.50 2.24
N ILE A 36 15.66 -6.03 2.27
CA ILE A 36 14.68 -6.23 1.19
C ILE A 36 15.13 -5.56 -0.11
N ILE A 37 15.78 -4.38 -0.04
CA ILE A 37 16.27 -3.64 -1.20
C ILE A 37 17.58 -4.23 -1.69
N LYS A 38 18.49 -4.58 -0.77
CA LYS A 38 19.76 -5.24 -1.09
C LYS A 38 19.57 -6.52 -1.89
N ASN A 39 18.52 -7.29 -1.55
CA ASN A 39 18.18 -8.54 -2.22
C ASN A 39 17.22 -8.37 -3.40
N LEU A 40 16.67 -7.17 -3.61
CA LEU A 40 15.70 -6.91 -4.65
C LEU A 40 16.32 -7.12 -6.05
N LYS A 41 15.66 -7.95 -6.84
CA LYS A 41 15.92 -8.09 -8.28
C LYS A 41 14.71 -7.61 -9.07
N GLU A 42 13.58 -8.25 -8.85
CA GLU A 42 12.30 -7.96 -9.51
C GLU A 42 11.15 -8.32 -8.57
N ILE A 43 10.13 -7.48 -8.52
CA ILE A 43 8.83 -7.79 -7.94
C ILE A 43 7.84 -7.93 -9.08
N ARG A 44 6.98 -8.96 -9.03
CA ARG A 44 5.90 -9.17 -10.00
C ARG A 44 4.55 -8.97 -9.34
N PHE A 45 3.73 -8.15 -9.96
CA PHE A 45 2.34 -7.98 -9.60
C PHE A 45 1.48 -8.88 -10.48
N GLU A 46 0.91 -9.91 -9.87
CA GLU A 46 0.15 -10.94 -10.59
C GLU A 46 -1.35 -10.71 -10.51
N LYS A 47 -1.78 -9.88 -9.53
CA LYS A 47 -3.18 -9.59 -9.26
C LYS A 47 -3.44 -8.08 -9.20
N PRO A 48 -4.69 -7.65 -9.49
CA PRO A 48 -5.06 -6.21 -9.39
C PRO A 48 -4.87 -5.63 -8.00
N VAL A 49 -4.93 -6.45 -6.96
CA VAL A 49 -4.70 -6.04 -5.57
C VAL A 49 -3.50 -6.78 -5.04
N THR A 50 -2.44 -6.06 -4.73
CA THR A 50 -1.22 -6.60 -4.13
C THR A 50 -0.98 -5.92 -2.79
N PHE A 51 -0.78 -6.72 -1.76
CA PHE A 51 -0.37 -6.29 -0.44
C PHE A 51 1.12 -6.61 -0.24
N ILE A 52 1.82 -5.68 0.42
CA ILE A 52 3.19 -5.87 0.89
C ILE A 52 3.13 -5.80 2.41
N MET A 53 3.45 -6.90 3.07
CA MET A 53 3.51 -7.01 4.53
C MET A 53 4.93 -7.27 5.01
N GLY A 54 5.17 -7.10 6.31
CA GLY A 54 6.47 -7.37 6.98
C GLY A 54 6.66 -6.45 8.17
N GLU A 55 7.72 -6.66 8.94
CA GLU A 55 8.06 -5.90 10.14
C GLU A 55 8.31 -4.41 9.88
N ASN A 56 8.20 -3.60 10.94
CA ASN A 56 8.55 -2.18 10.88
C ASN A 56 10.04 -2.04 10.55
N GLY A 57 10.38 -1.07 9.69
CA GLY A 57 11.76 -0.86 9.23
C GLY A 57 12.24 -1.83 8.16
N SER A 58 11.43 -2.78 7.69
CA SER A 58 11.83 -3.73 6.62
C SER A 58 12.02 -3.07 5.24
N GLY A 59 11.61 -1.79 5.05
CA GLY A 59 11.79 -1.04 3.81
C GLY A 59 10.56 -1.02 2.88
N LYS A 60 9.38 -1.46 3.36
CA LYS A 60 8.12 -1.45 2.60
C LYS A 60 7.75 -0.05 2.11
N SER A 61 7.75 0.91 3.03
CA SER A 61 7.43 2.32 2.73
C SER A 61 8.43 2.91 1.74
N THR A 62 9.71 2.57 1.86
CA THR A 62 10.75 3.00 0.90
C THR A 62 10.49 2.48 -0.51
N ILE A 63 10.03 1.23 -0.63
CA ILE A 63 9.71 0.62 -1.93
C ILE A 63 8.47 1.28 -2.55
N ILE A 64 7.37 1.44 -1.79
CA ILE A 64 6.13 2.00 -2.35
C ILE A 64 6.29 3.48 -2.69
N GLU A 65 7.05 4.24 -1.88
CA GLU A 65 7.45 5.62 -2.16
C GLU A 65 8.25 5.72 -3.47
N ALA A 66 9.25 4.87 -3.64
CA ALA A 66 10.05 4.85 -4.87
C ALA A 66 9.21 4.49 -6.10
N ILE A 67 8.22 3.58 -5.97
CA ILE A 67 7.25 3.29 -7.03
C ILE A 67 6.43 4.56 -7.34
N ALA A 68 5.94 5.27 -6.32
CA ALA A 68 5.13 6.47 -6.49
C ALA A 68 5.90 7.56 -7.24
N ILE A 69 7.13 7.86 -6.82
CA ILE A 69 8.00 8.85 -7.47
C ILE A 69 8.31 8.45 -8.92
N SER A 70 8.65 7.17 -9.18
CA SER A 70 8.89 6.66 -10.53
C SER A 70 7.66 6.74 -11.45
N LEU A 71 6.46 6.86 -10.88
CA LEU A 71 5.19 7.06 -11.61
C LEU A 71 4.82 8.55 -11.75
N GLY A 72 5.66 9.46 -11.23
CA GLY A 72 5.46 10.91 -11.27
C GLY A 72 4.48 11.42 -10.23
N LEU A 73 4.36 10.72 -9.08
CA LEU A 73 3.60 11.16 -7.90
C LEU A 73 4.54 11.80 -6.87
N SER A 74 3.99 12.64 -5.97
CA SER A 74 4.76 13.18 -4.84
C SER A 74 5.07 12.10 -3.82
N ALA A 75 6.25 12.17 -3.19
CA ALA A 75 6.62 11.31 -2.06
C ALA A 75 5.69 11.49 -0.84
N ASP A 76 5.16 12.69 -0.65
CA ASP A 76 4.23 13.01 0.44
C ASP A 76 2.80 12.51 0.19
N GLY A 77 2.53 11.97 -1.00
CA GLY A 77 1.22 11.48 -1.41
C GLY A 77 0.46 12.44 -2.34
N GLY A 78 -0.76 12.04 -2.74
CA GLY A 78 -1.66 12.82 -3.59
C GLY A 78 -1.65 12.40 -5.05
N THR A 79 -2.02 13.35 -5.92
CA THR A 79 -2.02 13.20 -7.38
C THR A 79 -0.86 13.97 -7.99
N ARG A 80 -0.60 13.75 -9.28
CA ARG A 80 0.49 14.39 -10.03
C ARG A 80 0.52 15.94 -9.95
N ASN A 81 -0.63 16.57 -9.74
CA ASN A 81 -0.75 18.03 -9.70
C ASN A 81 -0.48 18.64 -8.31
N MET A 82 -0.13 17.80 -7.33
CA MET A 82 0.12 18.19 -5.95
C MET A 82 1.58 17.95 -5.63
N VAL A 83 2.40 18.93 -5.91
CA VAL A 83 3.83 18.90 -5.53
C VAL A 83 3.95 19.75 -4.27
N TYR A 84 3.97 19.09 -3.12
CA TYR A 84 4.40 19.69 -1.86
C TYR A 84 5.71 19.03 -1.45
N GLU A 85 6.78 19.79 -1.47
CA GLU A 85 8.06 19.38 -0.90
C GLU A 85 8.05 19.72 0.61
N THR A 86 7.53 18.83 1.43
CA THR A 86 7.49 19.04 2.88
C THR A 86 8.66 18.41 3.61
N PHE A 87 9.33 17.41 3.06
CA PHE A 87 10.45 16.72 3.69
C PHE A 87 11.58 16.37 2.72
N ASN A 88 12.82 16.80 3.08
CA ASN A 88 14.07 16.47 2.37
C ASN A 88 14.57 15.02 2.59
N SER A 89 13.73 14.08 2.98
CA SER A 89 14.14 12.71 3.35
C SER A 89 13.68 11.62 2.38
N THR A 90 13.41 11.98 1.12
CA THR A 90 13.07 10.97 0.11
C THR A 90 14.29 10.12 -0.22
N SER A 91 14.09 8.80 -0.26
CA SER A 91 15.15 7.90 -0.70
C SER A 91 15.41 8.08 -2.19
N THR A 92 16.66 7.86 -2.62
CA THR A 92 17.05 7.93 -4.04
C THR A 92 16.69 6.67 -4.82
N LEU A 93 15.96 5.71 -4.22
CA LEU A 93 15.68 4.40 -4.79
C LEU A 93 14.93 4.48 -6.13
N ASP A 94 14.07 5.48 -6.30
CA ASP A 94 13.28 5.72 -7.52
C ASP A 94 14.16 5.81 -8.78
N ARG A 95 15.36 6.40 -8.67
CA ARG A 95 16.32 6.54 -9.77
C ARG A 95 16.90 5.22 -10.27
N TYR A 96 16.86 4.22 -9.43
CA TYR A 96 17.41 2.88 -9.66
C TYR A 96 16.33 1.85 -10.00
N LEU A 97 15.03 2.25 -9.99
CA LEU A 97 13.93 1.37 -10.32
C LEU A 97 13.50 1.49 -11.80
N THR A 98 13.20 0.37 -12.39
CA THR A 98 12.47 0.29 -13.66
C THR A 98 11.05 -0.21 -13.39
N ILE A 99 10.05 0.58 -13.75
CA ILE A 99 8.64 0.16 -13.71
C ILE A 99 8.32 -0.68 -14.95
N ILE A 100 7.93 -1.93 -14.74
CA ILE A 100 7.52 -2.84 -15.82
C ILE A 100 6.03 -2.59 -16.10
N LYS A 101 5.75 -1.84 -17.17
CA LYS A 101 4.39 -1.44 -17.58
C LYS A 101 3.73 -2.51 -18.43
N SER A 102 2.40 -2.56 -18.44
CA SER A 102 1.63 -3.46 -19.29
C SER A 102 1.33 -2.92 -20.69
N GLY A 103 1.54 -1.63 -20.92
CA GLY A 103 1.05 -0.89 -22.10
C GLY A 103 -0.31 -0.22 -21.88
N LEU A 104 -1.03 -0.58 -20.83
CA LEU A 104 -2.25 0.12 -20.42
C LEU A 104 -1.91 1.36 -19.59
N HIS A 105 -2.72 2.40 -19.71
CA HIS A 105 -2.52 3.65 -18.97
C HIS A 105 -3.67 3.88 -18.00
N PRO A 106 -3.39 4.08 -16.70
CA PRO A 106 -4.42 4.47 -15.75
C PRO A 106 -4.89 5.90 -16.06
N GLN A 107 -6.19 6.16 -15.92
CA GLN A 107 -6.74 7.51 -15.99
C GLN A 107 -6.37 8.33 -14.75
N TRP A 108 -6.27 7.63 -13.60
CA TRP A 108 -5.98 8.22 -12.31
C TRP A 108 -4.80 7.50 -11.68
N LYS A 109 -3.92 8.27 -11.05
CA LYS A 109 -2.88 7.74 -10.18
C LYS A 109 -2.98 8.48 -8.86
N TYR A 110 -2.95 7.73 -7.78
CA TYR A 110 -3.03 8.27 -6.44
C TYR A 110 -2.08 7.54 -5.50
N PHE A 111 -1.36 8.29 -4.69
CA PHE A 111 -0.56 7.75 -3.60
C PHE A 111 -1.15 8.25 -2.28
N LEU A 112 -1.59 7.33 -1.43
CA LEU A 112 -2.08 7.59 -0.09
C LEU A 112 -1.01 7.19 0.90
N ARG A 113 -0.57 8.14 1.71
CA ARG A 113 0.35 7.92 2.81
C ARG A 113 -0.35 8.35 4.09
N ALA A 114 -0.51 7.44 5.06
CA ALA A 114 -1.26 7.76 6.28
C ALA A 114 -0.59 8.88 7.09
N GLU A 115 0.73 8.89 7.15
CA GLU A 115 1.52 9.89 7.89
C GLU A 115 1.32 11.32 7.39
N THR A 116 1.24 11.50 6.07
CA THR A 116 1.12 12.83 5.45
C THR A 116 -0.31 13.23 5.12
N PHE A 117 -1.24 12.28 5.29
CA PHE A 117 -2.65 12.47 4.97
C PHE A 117 -3.26 13.74 5.58
N TYR A 118 -2.97 14.01 6.85
CA TYR A 118 -3.50 15.19 7.54
C TYR A 118 -2.93 16.49 7.04
N THR A 119 -1.63 16.51 6.76
CA THR A 119 -0.96 17.69 6.20
C THR A 119 -1.54 18.00 4.83
N MET A 120 -1.78 16.97 4.04
CA MET A 120 -2.43 17.11 2.73
C MET A 120 -3.89 17.53 2.83
N ALA A 121 -4.69 16.90 3.69
CA ALA A 121 -6.08 17.27 3.89
C ALA A 121 -6.20 18.72 4.34
N LYS A 122 -5.30 19.21 5.18
CA LYS A 122 -5.20 20.60 5.60
C LYS A 122 -4.90 21.54 4.43
N ALA A 123 -3.91 21.23 3.63
CA ALA A 123 -3.57 22.03 2.46
C ALA A 123 -4.73 22.08 1.44
N PHE A 124 -5.46 20.98 1.27
CA PHE A 124 -6.63 20.94 0.38
C PHE A 124 -7.75 21.90 0.79
N SER A 125 -8.01 22.03 2.08
CA SER A 125 -9.09 22.90 2.55
C SER A 125 -8.71 24.39 2.51
N GLU A 126 -7.43 24.71 2.57
CA GLU A 126 -6.96 26.08 2.41
C GLU A 126 -7.10 26.58 0.97
N TYR A 127 -7.20 25.66 -0.02
CA TYR A 127 -7.39 25.98 -1.44
C TYR A 127 -8.83 25.82 -1.95
N ASP A 128 -9.71 25.17 -1.21
CA ASP A 128 -11.12 24.98 -1.60
C ASP A 128 -12.04 25.73 -0.62
N ASP A 129 -12.20 27.03 -0.85
CA ASP A 129 -13.08 27.92 -0.08
C ASP A 129 -14.56 27.44 -0.03
N ASN A 130 -14.93 26.45 -0.86
CA ASN A 130 -16.31 25.95 -0.96
C ASN A 130 -16.59 24.71 -0.08
N ASN A 131 -15.59 24.09 0.53
CA ASN A 131 -15.81 22.92 1.38
C ASN A 131 -14.96 22.87 2.67
N PRO A 132 -15.26 23.70 3.69
CA PRO A 132 -14.55 23.71 4.96
C PRO A 132 -14.81 22.47 5.83
N SER A 133 -15.57 21.47 5.32
CA SER A 133 -16.11 20.37 6.14
C SER A 133 -15.12 19.27 6.50
N ILE A 134 -14.01 19.13 5.78
CA ILE A 134 -13.05 18.02 6.00
C ILE A 134 -12.37 18.11 7.39
N PHE A 135 -12.24 19.31 7.98
CA PHE A 135 -11.57 19.51 9.27
C PHE A 135 -12.42 19.28 10.51
N ASN A 136 -13.74 19.40 10.37
CA ASN A 136 -14.65 19.14 11.48
C ASN A 136 -15.04 17.67 11.58
N GLN A 137 -14.48 16.82 10.70
CA GLN A 137 -14.75 15.39 10.66
C GLN A 137 -13.71 14.60 11.44
N SER A 138 -14.12 13.48 12.00
CA SER A 138 -13.18 12.53 12.59
C SER A 138 -12.21 11.99 11.52
N HIS A 139 -11.05 11.54 11.93
CA HIS A 139 -10.01 10.95 11.07
C HIS A 139 -10.58 9.92 10.07
N GLY A 140 -11.50 9.06 10.51
CA GLY A 140 -12.13 8.05 9.66
C GLY A 140 -13.08 8.62 8.61
N GLU A 141 -13.74 9.74 8.88
CA GLU A 141 -14.66 10.40 7.95
C GLU A 141 -13.90 11.06 6.80
N ALA A 142 -12.80 11.74 7.09
CA ALA A 142 -11.93 12.35 6.08
C ALA A 142 -11.35 11.28 5.13
N PHE A 143 -10.94 10.12 5.65
CA PHE A 143 -10.50 9.00 4.84
C PHE A 143 -11.60 8.42 3.97
N ASN A 144 -12.81 8.26 4.52
CA ASN A 144 -13.96 7.76 3.76
C ASN A 144 -14.34 8.71 2.61
N GLU A 145 -14.20 10.01 2.81
CA GLU A 145 -14.43 11.00 1.76
C GLU A 145 -13.43 10.82 0.61
N ILE A 146 -12.13 10.63 0.91
CA ILE A 146 -11.13 10.37 -0.14
C ILE A 146 -11.41 9.06 -0.86
N PHE A 147 -11.76 7.98 -0.15
CA PHE A 147 -12.12 6.72 -0.80
C PHE A 147 -13.37 6.84 -1.67
N SER A 148 -14.30 7.73 -1.33
CA SER A 148 -15.47 8.00 -2.18
C SER A 148 -15.08 8.52 -3.56
N ARG A 149 -13.98 9.26 -3.66
CA ARG A 149 -13.44 9.84 -4.90
C ARG A 149 -12.67 8.84 -5.77
N PHE A 150 -12.34 7.65 -5.24
CA PHE A 150 -11.68 6.62 -6.05
C PHE A 150 -12.62 6.16 -7.17
N SER A 151 -12.10 6.19 -8.39
CA SER A 151 -12.83 5.92 -9.62
C SER A 151 -12.24 4.71 -10.37
N PRO A 152 -13.00 4.05 -11.25
CA PRO A 152 -12.45 3.00 -12.11
C PRO A 152 -11.27 3.49 -12.97
N ASN A 153 -10.49 2.55 -13.50
CA ASN A 153 -9.29 2.79 -14.31
C ASN A 153 -8.19 3.56 -13.59
N GLY A 154 -8.08 3.38 -12.26
CA GLY A 154 -7.08 3.98 -11.41
C GLY A 154 -5.95 3.04 -10.99
N LEU A 155 -4.76 3.61 -10.77
CA LEU A 155 -3.63 2.98 -10.07
C LEU A 155 -3.48 3.65 -8.70
N TYR A 156 -3.69 2.87 -7.65
CA TYR A 156 -3.73 3.31 -6.28
C TYR A 156 -2.59 2.68 -5.49
N LEU A 157 -1.72 3.51 -4.95
CA LEU A 157 -0.67 3.13 -4.02
C LEU A 157 -1.10 3.58 -2.62
N MET A 158 -0.94 2.73 -1.62
CA MET A 158 -1.31 3.05 -0.24
C MET A 158 -0.24 2.58 0.72
N ASP A 159 0.19 3.47 1.61
CA ASP A 159 1.16 3.18 2.67
C ASP A 159 0.45 3.27 4.02
N GLU A 160 0.26 2.11 4.66
CA GLU A 160 -0.37 1.89 5.96
C GLU A 160 -1.73 2.60 6.14
N PRO A 161 -2.68 2.41 5.21
CA PRO A 161 -3.98 3.11 5.29
C PRO A 161 -4.74 2.80 6.59
N GLU A 162 -4.48 1.66 7.24
CA GLU A 162 -5.09 1.27 8.51
C GLU A 162 -4.73 2.18 9.68
N SER A 163 -3.60 2.88 9.65
CA SER A 163 -3.13 3.74 10.76
C SER A 163 -4.12 4.85 11.12
N ALA A 164 -4.97 5.24 10.17
CA ALA A 164 -6.01 6.23 10.36
C ALA A 164 -7.44 5.66 10.28
N LEU A 165 -7.61 4.34 10.18
CA LEU A 165 -8.90 3.69 9.96
C LEU A 165 -9.31 2.79 11.13
N SER A 166 -10.54 2.98 11.60
CA SER A 166 -11.17 2.00 12.48
C SER A 166 -11.35 0.64 11.74
N PRO A 167 -11.50 -0.48 12.46
CA PRO A 167 -11.78 -1.77 11.83
C PRO A 167 -12.99 -1.73 10.88
N LYS A 168 -14.04 -0.98 11.23
CA LYS A 168 -15.21 -0.77 10.37
C LYS A 168 -14.84 -0.04 9.07
N SER A 169 -14.04 1.00 9.16
CA SER A 169 -13.57 1.77 7.99
C SER A 169 -12.64 0.96 7.11
N GLN A 170 -11.81 0.07 7.67
CA GLN A 170 -11.00 -0.87 6.91
C GLN A 170 -11.86 -1.85 6.09
N MET A 171 -12.96 -2.34 6.65
CA MET A 171 -13.92 -3.17 5.89
C MET A 171 -14.61 -2.38 4.77
N GLN A 172 -14.92 -1.10 4.98
CA GLN A 172 -15.45 -0.22 3.93
C GLN A 172 -14.42 -0.02 2.81
N LEU A 173 -13.14 0.17 3.16
CA LEU A 173 -12.05 0.24 2.19
C LEU A 173 -11.95 -1.04 1.37
N LEU A 174 -12.01 -2.22 2.00
CA LEU A 174 -12.02 -3.51 1.29
C LEU A 174 -13.18 -3.62 0.31
N SER A 175 -14.38 -3.19 0.71
CA SER A 175 -15.56 -3.17 -0.17
C SER A 175 -15.34 -2.26 -1.38
N LYS A 176 -14.75 -1.08 -1.18
CA LYS A 176 -14.40 -0.16 -2.26
C LYS A 176 -13.34 -0.73 -3.20
N ILE A 177 -12.27 -1.31 -2.64
CA ILE A 177 -11.23 -2.01 -3.42
C ILE A 177 -11.86 -3.11 -4.28
N HIS A 178 -12.72 -3.94 -3.69
CA HIS A 178 -13.39 -5.02 -4.42
C HIS A 178 -14.22 -4.51 -5.58
N SER A 179 -14.98 -3.42 -5.39
CA SER A 179 -15.81 -2.82 -6.44
C SER A 179 -14.97 -2.29 -7.62
N LEU A 180 -13.76 -1.80 -7.36
CA LEU A 180 -12.88 -1.17 -8.36
C LEU A 180 -11.85 -2.13 -8.96
N ALA A 181 -11.51 -3.24 -8.30
CA ALA A 181 -10.42 -4.14 -8.67
C ALA A 181 -10.57 -4.78 -10.06
N LYS A 182 -11.78 -4.75 -10.66
CA LYS A 182 -12.01 -5.21 -12.04
C LYS A 182 -11.27 -4.36 -13.07
N ASN A 183 -11.19 -3.05 -12.84
CA ASN A 183 -10.67 -2.07 -13.78
C ASN A 183 -9.56 -1.19 -13.19
N SER A 184 -9.16 -1.42 -11.96
CA SER A 184 -8.16 -0.64 -11.24
C SER A 184 -7.12 -1.55 -10.60
N GLN A 185 -5.94 -1.01 -10.32
CA GLN A 185 -4.85 -1.72 -9.65
C GLN A 185 -4.52 -1.04 -8.33
N PHE A 186 -4.31 -1.87 -7.30
CA PHE A 186 -3.95 -1.44 -5.95
C PHE A 186 -2.65 -2.11 -5.52
N ILE A 187 -1.73 -1.32 -4.97
CA ILE A 187 -0.52 -1.80 -4.29
C ILE A 187 -0.55 -1.18 -2.91
N ILE A 188 -0.60 -1.99 -1.88
CA ILE A 188 -0.90 -1.56 -0.51
C ILE A 188 0.14 -2.14 0.43
N VAL A 189 0.88 -1.28 1.12
CA VAL A 189 1.68 -1.66 2.28
C VAL A 189 0.77 -1.66 3.49
N THR A 190 0.74 -2.74 4.26
CA THR A 190 -0.17 -2.86 5.41
C THR A 190 0.30 -3.90 6.42
N HIS A 191 -0.01 -3.66 7.68
CA HIS A 191 0.08 -4.61 8.78
C HIS A 191 -1.29 -5.17 9.20
N SER A 192 -2.39 -4.65 8.62
CA SER A 192 -3.74 -5.01 9.02
C SER A 192 -4.13 -6.42 8.59
N PRO A 193 -4.45 -7.33 9.51
CA PRO A 193 -4.98 -8.64 9.16
C PRO A 193 -6.35 -8.55 8.45
N LEU A 194 -7.11 -7.46 8.67
CA LEU A 194 -8.36 -7.22 7.95
C LEU A 194 -8.10 -6.95 6.48
N LEU A 195 -7.14 -6.06 6.14
CA LEU A 195 -6.83 -5.75 4.75
C LEU A 195 -6.19 -6.95 4.04
N LEU A 196 -5.26 -7.65 4.70
CA LEU A 196 -4.61 -8.85 4.18
C LEU A 196 -5.59 -9.99 3.90
N SER A 197 -6.77 -10.01 4.54
CA SER A 197 -7.81 -11.04 4.35
C SER A 197 -8.51 -11.00 2.99
N TYR A 198 -8.20 -10.03 2.13
CA TYR A 198 -8.84 -9.89 0.83
C TYR A 198 -8.58 -11.11 -0.06
N ILE A 199 -9.65 -11.87 -0.38
CA ILE A 199 -9.60 -13.20 -1.01
C ILE A 199 -8.86 -13.20 -2.34
N ASP A 200 -9.07 -12.17 -3.17
CA ASP A 200 -8.48 -12.07 -4.51
C ASP A 200 -7.14 -11.32 -4.52
N GLY A 201 -6.57 -11.02 -3.36
CA GLY A 201 -5.29 -10.32 -3.22
C GLY A 201 -4.07 -11.23 -3.46
N GLN A 202 -2.96 -10.61 -3.85
CA GLN A 202 -1.61 -11.16 -3.74
C GLN A 202 -0.99 -10.58 -2.48
N ILE A 203 -0.36 -11.39 -1.65
CA ILE A 203 0.40 -10.94 -0.49
C ILE A 203 1.88 -11.25 -0.73
N LEU A 204 2.72 -10.24 -0.59
CA LEU A 204 4.17 -10.32 -0.68
C LEU A 204 4.77 -10.07 0.70
N ASP A 205 5.59 -11.01 1.17
CA ASP A 205 6.23 -10.96 2.47
C ASP A 205 7.60 -10.29 2.37
N ALA A 206 7.71 -9.08 2.92
CA ALA A 206 8.91 -8.27 2.90
C ALA A 206 10.06 -8.90 3.70
N ASP A 207 9.74 -9.59 4.81
CA ASP A 207 10.74 -10.23 5.66
C ASP A 207 11.30 -11.49 5.01
N ASN A 208 10.60 -12.03 3.99
CA ASN A 208 11.01 -13.16 3.19
C ASN A 208 11.30 -12.78 1.71
N ASN A 209 11.97 -11.66 1.49
CA ASN A 209 12.39 -11.16 0.17
C ASN A 209 11.22 -11.03 -0.83
N LEU A 210 10.07 -10.55 -0.40
CA LEU A 210 8.87 -10.31 -1.19
C LEU A 210 8.32 -11.58 -1.88
N LYS A 211 8.51 -12.73 -1.25
CA LYS A 211 7.90 -13.97 -1.73
C LYS A 211 6.39 -13.96 -1.49
N PRO A 212 5.60 -14.50 -2.42
CA PRO A 212 4.17 -14.69 -2.17
C PRO A 212 3.91 -15.58 -0.97
N ILE A 213 2.93 -15.18 -0.15
CA ILE A 213 2.50 -15.92 1.03
C ILE A 213 0.97 -16.00 1.07
N ALA A 214 0.41 -17.10 1.58
CA ALA A 214 -1.03 -17.19 1.79
C ALA A 214 -1.43 -16.47 3.08
N TYR A 215 -2.63 -15.85 3.10
CA TYR A 215 -3.12 -15.10 4.26
C TYR A 215 -3.02 -15.86 5.58
N LYS A 216 -3.41 -17.14 5.57
CA LYS A 216 -3.41 -17.98 6.78
C LYS A 216 -2.01 -18.36 7.28
N ASP A 217 -1.01 -18.21 6.42
CA ASP A 217 0.39 -18.50 6.76
C ASP A 217 1.12 -17.26 7.25
N THR A 218 0.47 -16.09 7.23
CA THR A 218 1.06 -14.85 7.76
C THR A 218 1.15 -14.88 9.27
N GLU A 219 2.21 -14.28 9.82
CA GLU A 219 2.39 -14.17 11.26
C GLU A 219 1.26 -13.34 11.89
N ASN A 220 0.88 -12.23 11.26
CA ASN A 220 -0.22 -11.37 11.70
C ASN A 220 -1.51 -12.18 11.89
N TYR A 221 -1.90 -13.01 10.91
CA TYR A 221 -3.08 -13.86 11.05
C TYR A 221 -2.96 -14.79 12.25
N SER A 222 -1.81 -15.44 12.42
CA SER A 222 -1.59 -16.41 13.49
C SER A 222 -1.65 -15.76 14.88
N ILE A 223 -1.04 -14.59 15.06
CA ILE A 223 -1.05 -13.84 16.32
C ILE A 223 -2.46 -13.37 16.65
N TYR A 224 -3.11 -12.65 15.74
CA TYR A 224 -4.46 -12.14 15.97
C TYR A 224 -5.47 -13.24 16.24
N ARG A 225 -5.42 -14.32 15.46
CA ARG A 225 -6.31 -15.46 15.65
C ARG A 225 -6.17 -16.05 17.05
N ARG A 226 -4.95 -16.39 17.46
CA ARG A 226 -4.68 -16.99 18.78
C ARG A 226 -5.12 -16.08 19.91
N PHE A 227 -4.84 -14.78 19.79
CA PHE A 227 -5.21 -13.79 20.79
C PHE A 227 -6.74 -13.66 20.92
N LEU A 228 -7.45 -13.54 19.79
CA LEU A 228 -8.91 -13.38 19.79
C LEU A 228 -9.67 -14.65 20.21
N GLU A 229 -9.12 -15.85 19.90
CA GLU A 229 -9.72 -17.13 20.32
C GLU A 229 -9.60 -17.37 21.82
N CYS A 230 -8.53 -16.94 22.47
CA CYS A 230 -8.29 -17.16 23.90
C CYS A 230 -7.37 -16.09 24.49
N PRO A 231 -7.88 -14.85 24.75
CA PRO A 231 -7.09 -13.74 25.24
C PRO A 231 -6.41 -14.04 26.59
N GLU A 232 -7.13 -14.74 27.50
CA GLU A 232 -6.64 -15.01 28.84
C GLU A 232 -5.41 -15.93 28.82
N LYS A 233 -5.41 -16.91 27.91
CA LYS A 233 -4.26 -17.82 27.75
C LYS A 233 -3.04 -17.10 27.21
N MET A 234 -3.24 -16.21 26.25
CA MET A 234 -2.15 -15.41 25.68
C MET A 234 -1.58 -14.44 26.71
N GLN A 235 -2.45 -13.78 27.52
CA GLN A 235 -2.03 -12.87 28.57
C GLN A 235 -1.21 -13.58 29.65
N LYS A 236 -1.63 -14.78 30.11
CA LYS A 236 -0.83 -15.60 31.06
C LYS A 236 0.57 -15.92 30.50
N TYR A 237 0.64 -16.27 29.23
CA TYR A 237 1.93 -16.54 28.59
C TYR A 237 2.82 -15.28 28.52
N LEU A 238 2.22 -14.11 28.20
CA LEU A 238 2.96 -12.84 28.08
C LEU A 238 3.41 -12.29 29.44
N PHE A 239 2.62 -12.49 30.49
CA PHE A 239 2.88 -11.94 31.82
C PHE A 239 3.68 -12.91 32.71
N ASN A 240 4.01 -14.12 32.21
CA ASN A 240 4.69 -15.18 32.94
C ASN A 240 3.96 -15.60 34.25
N ASP A 241 2.61 -15.56 34.23
CA ASP A 241 1.75 -16.00 35.34
C ASP A 241 1.38 -17.49 35.29
#